data_b5682f57133cca79b0546495ebc1d2f7
#
_entry.id   b5682f57133cca79b0546495ebc1d2f7
#
_cell.length_a   1.000
_cell.length_b   1.000
_cell.length_c   1.000
_cell.angle_alpha   90.00
_cell.angle_beta   90.00
_cell.angle_gamma   90.00
#
_symmetry.space_group_name_H-M   'P 1'
#
loop_
_entity.id
_entity.type
_entity.pdbx_description
1 polymer ?
#
loop_
_entity_poly.entity_id
_entity_poly.type
_entity_poly.pdbx_seq_one_letter_code
_entity_poly.pdbx_strand_id
1 'polypeptide(L)'
;MAVTSMRAGNNAGYGPVKDEQAFRKELMTRTSAVTSIQAKFIQEKYLSVFSRIVKSEGRFYWQKPDRICLAYQTPAKYSITIASDKIKTVSNGKSNVISAKGNPMMDQMSSLIAACMTGNLNAMGTGFQTVILESQSDYLITITPQSQTVRNYISKMEIYLDKKDWSVNRLVMFENATDYTGYVFSEKKFNETIPSAVFDVR
;
A
#
# COMPACT_ATOMS: atom_id res chain seq x y z
N MET A 1 -17.68 -19.14 -1.55
CA MET A 1 -16.72 -18.72 -0.49
C MET A 1 -17.17 -17.34 -0.01
N ALA A 2 -17.48 -17.22 1.28
CA ALA A 2 -17.97 -15.97 1.86
C ALA A 2 -16.83 -14.96 1.88
N VAL A 3 -16.95 -13.89 1.10
CA VAL A 3 -16.05 -12.73 1.18
C VAL A 3 -16.44 -12.00 2.47
N THR A 4 -15.67 -12.22 3.53
CA THR A 4 -15.81 -11.44 4.76
C THR A 4 -15.56 -9.98 4.41
N SER A 5 -16.59 -9.14 4.58
CA SER A 5 -16.52 -7.69 4.39
C SER A 5 -15.28 -7.15 5.10
N MET A 6 -14.46 -6.35 4.39
CA MET A 6 -13.29 -5.66 4.94
C MET A 6 -13.72 -4.55 5.91
N ARG A 7 -14.37 -4.89 7.01
CA ARG A 7 -14.65 -3.90 8.05
C ARG A 7 -13.34 -3.42 8.66
N ALA A 8 -13.17 -2.10 8.70
CA ALA A 8 -12.10 -1.41 9.39
C ALA A 8 -11.98 -1.88 10.84
N GLY A 9 -10.76 -2.28 11.23
CA GLY A 9 -10.27 -2.15 12.58
C GLY A 9 -11.00 -2.87 13.71
N ASN A 10 -11.34 -4.16 13.57
CA ASN A 10 -11.49 -4.97 14.76
C ASN A 10 -10.14 -5.62 15.07
N ASN A 11 -9.33 -4.99 15.95
CA ASN A 11 -8.04 -5.52 16.42
C ASN A 11 -8.23 -6.70 17.40
N ALA A 12 -9.42 -7.30 17.47
CA ALA A 12 -9.68 -8.48 18.27
C ALA A 12 -8.75 -9.62 17.82
N GLY A 13 -7.95 -10.14 18.75
CA GLY A 13 -6.96 -11.18 18.49
C GLY A 13 -5.55 -10.68 18.17
N TYR A 14 -5.32 -9.37 18.15
CA TYR A 14 -3.98 -8.79 18.04
C TYR A 14 -3.49 -8.32 19.41
N GLY A 15 -2.23 -8.65 19.72
CA GLY A 15 -1.50 -8.17 20.88
C GLY A 15 -0.21 -7.47 20.50
N PRO A 16 0.47 -6.77 21.41
CA PRO A 16 1.77 -6.17 21.12
C PRO A 16 2.77 -7.26 20.70
N VAL A 17 3.65 -6.95 19.74
CA VAL A 17 4.79 -7.82 19.44
C VAL A 17 5.71 -7.91 20.66
N LYS A 18 6.28 -9.08 20.90
CA LYS A 18 7.15 -9.34 22.07
C LYS A 18 8.43 -8.51 22.04
N ASP A 19 9.01 -8.34 20.85
CA ASP A 19 10.24 -7.59 20.62
C ASP A 19 10.11 -6.82 19.30
N GLU A 20 9.84 -5.52 19.42
CA GLU A 20 9.66 -4.65 18.26
C GLU A 20 10.98 -4.43 17.49
N GLN A 21 12.13 -4.40 18.20
CA GLN A 21 13.43 -4.24 17.55
C GLN A 21 13.76 -5.47 16.69
N ALA A 22 13.56 -6.66 17.23
CA ALA A 22 13.76 -7.90 16.50
C ALA A 22 12.81 -7.97 15.27
N PHE A 23 11.54 -7.60 15.44
CA PHE A 23 10.58 -7.52 14.34
C PHE A 23 11.06 -6.58 13.23
N ARG A 24 11.46 -5.35 13.57
CA ARG A 24 11.93 -4.36 12.58
C ARG A 24 13.16 -4.83 11.81
N LYS A 25 14.11 -5.45 12.52
CA LYS A 25 15.32 -6.05 11.92
C LYS A 25 14.97 -7.18 10.96
N GLU A 26 14.11 -8.08 11.38
CA GLU A 26 13.67 -9.22 10.55
C GLU A 26 12.91 -8.75 9.32
N LEU A 27 11.95 -7.83 9.47
CA LEU A 27 11.21 -7.24 8.35
C LEU A 27 12.17 -6.64 7.32
N MET A 28 13.13 -5.83 7.76
CA MET A 28 14.13 -5.23 6.87
C MET A 28 14.98 -6.30 6.17
N THR A 29 15.40 -7.32 6.90
CA THR A 29 16.21 -8.43 6.34
C THR A 29 15.45 -9.16 5.24
N ARG A 30 14.20 -9.52 5.50
CA ARG A 30 13.33 -10.26 4.56
C ARG A 30 13.00 -9.46 3.30
N THR A 31 12.74 -8.18 3.46
CA THR A 31 12.31 -7.32 2.36
C THR A 31 13.49 -6.73 1.57
N SER A 32 14.71 -6.70 2.14
CA SER A 32 15.89 -6.16 1.47
C SER A 32 16.23 -6.88 0.15
N ALA A 33 16.01 -8.18 0.09
CA ALA A 33 16.27 -9.01 -1.09
C ALA A 33 15.17 -8.90 -2.17
N VAL A 34 14.05 -8.24 -1.87
CA VAL A 34 12.96 -8.06 -2.83
C VAL A 34 13.28 -6.87 -3.74
N THR A 35 13.34 -7.11 -5.03
CA THR A 35 13.63 -6.11 -6.07
C THR A 35 12.41 -5.77 -6.92
N SER A 36 11.45 -6.70 -7.01
CA SER A 36 10.19 -6.49 -7.72
C SER A 36 9.07 -7.32 -7.09
N ILE A 37 7.84 -6.82 -7.21
CA ILE A 37 6.61 -7.49 -6.77
C ILE A 37 5.58 -7.37 -7.89
N GLN A 38 4.94 -8.49 -8.22
CA GLN A 38 3.75 -8.53 -9.03
C GLN A 38 2.65 -9.23 -8.24
N ALA A 39 1.44 -8.69 -8.26
CA ALA A 39 0.31 -9.30 -7.57
C ALA A 39 -1.01 -9.00 -8.28
N LYS A 40 -2.03 -9.81 -8.05
CA LYS A 40 -3.42 -9.40 -8.27
C LYS A 40 -3.88 -8.64 -7.03
N PHE A 41 -4.78 -7.67 -7.21
CA PHE A 41 -5.45 -7.02 -6.10
C PHE A 41 -6.96 -6.98 -6.30
N ILE A 42 -7.67 -7.02 -5.19
CA ILE A 42 -9.07 -6.59 -5.06
C ILE A 42 -9.05 -5.35 -4.20
N GLN A 43 -9.64 -4.26 -4.70
CA GLN A 43 -9.84 -3.02 -3.97
C GLN A 43 -11.29 -2.92 -3.52
N GLU A 44 -11.49 -2.53 -2.27
CA GLU A 44 -12.79 -2.09 -1.74
C GLU A 44 -12.66 -0.65 -1.27
N LYS A 45 -13.44 0.24 -1.87
CA LYS A 45 -13.54 1.63 -1.43
C LYS A 45 -14.91 1.88 -0.82
N TYR A 46 -14.93 2.22 0.47
CA TYR A 46 -16.14 2.65 1.17
C TYR A 46 -16.18 4.18 1.21
N LEU A 47 -17.29 4.72 0.78
CA LEU A 47 -17.60 6.15 0.82
C LEU A 47 -18.88 6.33 1.61
N SER A 48 -18.78 6.93 2.78
CA SER A 48 -19.92 7.11 3.71
C SER A 48 -21.06 7.93 3.08
N VAL A 49 -20.71 8.90 2.26
CA VAL A 49 -21.68 9.76 1.55
C VAL A 49 -22.61 8.94 0.63
N PHE A 50 -22.15 7.81 0.11
CA PHE A 50 -22.95 6.91 -0.74
C PHE A 50 -23.42 5.66 0.01
N SER A 51 -22.98 5.47 1.24
CA SER A 51 -23.28 4.27 2.08
C SER A 51 -23.03 2.95 1.36
N ARG A 52 -22.05 2.89 0.47
CA ARG A 52 -21.76 1.72 -0.36
C ARG A 52 -20.28 1.44 -0.51
N ILE A 53 -19.98 0.17 -0.80
CA ILE A 53 -18.65 -0.29 -1.17
C ILE A 53 -18.57 -0.36 -2.70
N VAL A 54 -17.55 0.29 -3.28
CA VAL A 54 -17.17 0.12 -4.68
C VAL A 54 -16.03 -0.87 -4.74
N LYS A 55 -16.19 -1.94 -5.54
CA LYS A 55 -15.16 -2.96 -5.76
C LYS A 55 -14.48 -2.76 -7.10
N SER A 56 -13.17 -2.94 -7.11
CA SER A 56 -12.34 -2.93 -8.31
C SER A 56 -11.31 -4.04 -8.21
N GLU A 57 -10.87 -4.54 -9.36
CA GLU A 57 -9.83 -5.57 -9.44
C GLU A 57 -8.77 -5.15 -10.45
N GLY A 58 -7.54 -5.62 -10.23
CA GLY A 58 -6.45 -5.29 -11.11
C GLY A 58 -5.15 -6.00 -10.78
N ARG A 59 -4.08 -5.47 -11.35
CA ARG A 59 -2.72 -5.92 -11.11
C ARG A 59 -1.90 -4.81 -10.49
N PHE A 60 -1.12 -5.20 -9.49
CA PHE A 60 -0.13 -4.37 -8.82
C PHE A 60 1.26 -4.75 -9.30
N TYR A 61 2.08 -3.75 -9.58
CA TYR A 61 3.48 -3.89 -9.91
C TYR A 61 4.31 -2.90 -9.10
N TRP A 62 5.38 -3.40 -8.53
CA TRP A 62 6.39 -2.58 -7.88
C TRP A 62 7.79 -3.04 -8.30
N GLN A 63 8.70 -2.10 -8.49
CA GLN A 63 10.09 -2.36 -8.79
C GLN A 63 10.97 -1.30 -8.13
N LYS A 64 12.03 -1.75 -7.45
CA LYS A 64 13.03 -0.83 -6.88
C LYS A 64 13.57 0.13 -7.94
N PRO A 65 13.91 1.37 -7.52
CA PRO A 65 13.74 1.88 -6.16
C PRO A 65 12.33 2.40 -5.86
N ASP A 66 11.59 2.90 -6.87
CA ASP A 66 10.42 3.77 -6.67
C ASP A 66 9.31 3.60 -7.74
N ARG A 67 9.35 2.53 -8.52
CA ARG A 67 8.38 2.32 -9.60
C ARG A 67 7.17 1.56 -9.10
N ILE A 68 5.97 2.12 -9.32
CA ILE A 68 4.71 1.52 -8.94
C ILE A 68 3.74 1.63 -10.11
N CYS A 69 2.96 0.58 -10.35
CA CYS A 69 1.81 0.63 -11.25
C CYS A 69 0.63 -0.13 -10.64
N LEU A 70 -0.51 0.53 -10.57
CA LEU A 70 -1.82 -0.06 -10.30
C LEU A 70 -2.60 -0.07 -11.61
N ALA A 71 -2.78 -1.25 -12.20
CA ALA A 71 -3.50 -1.45 -13.45
C ALA A 71 -4.86 -2.09 -13.16
N TYR A 72 -5.91 -1.27 -13.08
CA TYR A 72 -7.29 -1.71 -12.86
C TYR A 72 -7.86 -2.34 -14.13
N GLN A 73 -8.60 -3.42 -13.96
CA GLN A 73 -9.22 -4.21 -15.03
C GLN A 73 -10.74 -4.14 -14.98
N THR A 74 -11.31 -4.17 -13.78
CA THR A 74 -12.75 -4.10 -13.53
C THR A 74 -13.06 -3.10 -12.42
N PRO A 75 -14.21 -2.40 -12.47
CA PRO A 75 -15.23 -2.40 -13.53
C PRO A 75 -14.79 -1.62 -14.78
N ALA A 76 -13.75 -0.78 -14.68
CA ALA A 76 -13.23 0.03 -15.78
C ALA A 76 -11.72 -0.13 -15.91
N LYS A 77 -11.23 -0.10 -17.15
CA LYS A 77 -9.77 -0.08 -17.40
C LYS A 77 -9.21 1.29 -17.08
N TYR A 78 -8.31 1.30 -16.10
CA TYR A 78 -7.67 2.51 -15.60
C TYR A 78 -6.29 2.13 -15.06
N SER A 79 -5.30 2.99 -15.17
CA SER A 79 -4.01 2.76 -14.51
C SER A 79 -3.45 4.03 -13.87
N ILE A 80 -2.72 3.82 -12.78
CA ILE A 80 -1.88 4.82 -12.11
C ILE A 80 -0.48 4.27 -12.12
N THR A 81 0.45 5.00 -12.72
CA THR A 81 1.87 4.67 -12.73
C THR A 81 2.66 5.79 -12.08
N ILE A 82 3.52 5.46 -11.12
CA ILE A 82 4.43 6.37 -10.45
C ILE A 82 5.85 5.90 -10.80
N ALA A 83 6.64 6.75 -11.40
CA ALA A 83 8.05 6.50 -11.71
C ALA A 83 8.77 7.81 -12.00
N SER A 84 10.05 7.92 -11.62
CA SER A 84 10.91 9.05 -11.99
C SER A 84 10.28 10.42 -11.71
N ASP A 85 9.75 10.62 -10.52
CA ASP A 85 9.07 11.86 -10.07
C ASP A 85 7.87 12.27 -10.93
N LYS A 86 7.25 11.32 -11.62
CA LYS A 86 6.04 11.53 -12.42
C LYS A 86 4.93 10.58 -11.99
N ILE A 87 3.70 11.06 -12.14
CA ILE A 87 2.49 10.26 -12.01
C ILE A 87 1.76 10.31 -13.34
N LYS A 88 1.60 9.14 -13.96
CA LYS A 88 0.79 8.98 -15.16
C LYS A 88 -0.49 8.24 -14.82
N THR A 89 -1.60 8.81 -15.23
CA THR A 89 -2.91 8.13 -15.20
C THR A 89 -3.38 7.88 -16.62
N VAL A 90 -3.92 6.70 -16.87
CA VAL A 90 -4.53 6.35 -18.16
C VAL A 90 -5.96 5.89 -17.91
N SER A 91 -6.91 6.49 -18.60
CA SER A 91 -8.32 6.12 -18.54
C SER A 91 -8.95 6.29 -19.92
N ASN A 92 -9.66 5.26 -20.40
CA ASN A 92 -10.34 5.28 -21.70
C ASN A 92 -9.43 5.73 -22.86
N GLY A 93 -8.16 5.27 -22.87
CA GLY A 93 -7.18 5.62 -23.90
C GLY A 93 -6.60 7.04 -23.81
N LYS A 94 -7.05 7.85 -22.85
CA LYS A 94 -6.47 9.17 -22.58
C LYS A 94 -5.47 9.08 -21.45
N SER A 95 -4.30 9.72 -21.60
CA SER A 95 -3.28 9.81 -20.56
C SER A 95 -3.17 11.23 -20.03
N ASN A 96 -2.89 11.33 -18.74
CA ASN A 96 -2.51 12.57 -18.07
C ASN A 96 -1.23 12.30 -17.28
N VAL A 97 -0.23 13.18 -17.41
CA VAL A 97 1.05 13.09 -16.72
C VAL A 97 1.25 14.36 -15.90
N ILE A 98 1.51 14.18 -14.62
CA ILE A 98 1.84 15.29 -13.70
C ILE A 98 3.21 15.05 -13.07
N SER A 99 3.92 16.14 -12.79
CA SER A 99 5.17 16.08 -12.02
C SER A 99 4.84 15.93 -10.53
N ALA A 100 5.51 14.99 -9.88
CA ALA A 100 5.50 14.85 -8.42
C ALA A 100 6.62 15.67 -7.76
N LYS A 101 7.59 16.18 -8.55
CA LYS A 101 8.78 16.84 -8.05
C LYS A 101 8.45 18.13 -7.28
N GLY A 102 9.02 18.25 -6.09
CA GLY A 102 8.85 19.44 -5.25
C GLY A 102 7.47 19.56 -4.59
N ASN A 103 6.69 18.49 -4.59
CA ASN A 103 5.43 18.42 -3.84
C ASN A 103 5.67 17.66 -2.51
N PRO A 104 5.71 18.35 -1.35
CA PRO A 104 6.03 17.72 -0.06
C PRO A 104 5.10 16.56 0.30
N MET A 105 3.84 16.61 -0.11
CA MET A 105 2.89 15.51 0.11
C MET A 105 3.29 14.27 -0.70
N MET A 106 3.68 14.46 -1.97
CA MET A 106 4.11 13.38 -2.83
C MET A 106 5.42 12.74 -2.35
N ASP A 107 6.36 13.58 -1.86
CA ASP A 107 7.62 13.09 -1.27
C ASP A 107 7.35 12.23 -0.04
N GLN A 108 6.44 12.63 0.86
CA GLN A 108 6.04 11.86 2.02
C GLN A 108 5.32 10.56 1.63
N MET A 109 4.44 10.60 0.64
CA MET A 109 3.74 9.41 0.13
C MET A 109 4.72 8.43 -0.52
N SER A 110 5.66 8.91 -1.32
CA SER A 110 6.70 8.08 -1.92
C SER A 110 7.58 7.42 -0.85
N SER A 111 7.98 8.17 0.17
CA SER A 111 8.74 7.64 1.31
C SER A 111 7.97 6.57 2.08
N LEU A 112 6.67 6.79 2.31
CA LEU A 112 5.79 5.84 2.95
C LEU A 112 5.68 4.53 2.14
N ILE A 113 5.43 4.64 0.84
CA ILE A 113 5.32 3.47 -0.04
C ILE A 113 6.66 2.72 -0.09
N ALA A 114 7.77 3.44 -0.25
CA ALA A 114 9.10 2.83 -0.25
C ALA A 114 9.39 2.10 1.07
N ALA A 115 9.07 2.71 2.21
CA ALA A 115 9.24 2.08 3.52
C ALA A 115 8.39 0.81 3.66
N CYS A 116 7.16 0.83 3.20
CA CYS A 116 6.27 -0.34 3.20
C CYS A 116 6.81 -1.48 2.31
N MET A 117 7.33 -1.13 1.12
CA MET A 117 7.84 -2.14 0.17
C MET A 117 9.21 -2.69 0.57
N THR A 118 10.06 -1.88 1.20
CA THR A 118 11.41 -2.28 1.63
C THR A 118 11.46 -2.78 3.07
N GLY A 119 10.36 -2.67 3.83
CA GLY A 119 10.31 -2.97 5.26
C GLY A 119 11.14 -2.05 6.14
N ASN A 120 11.77 -1.03 5.57
CA ASN A 120 12.53 -0.04 6.32
C ASN A 120 11.61 1.04 6.90
N LEU A 121 10.84 0.67 7.92
CA LEU A 121 9.90 1.58 8.57
C LEU A 121 10.60 2.81 9.19
N ASN A 122 11.88 2.70 9.53
CA ASN A 122 12.66 3.83 10.07
C ASN A 122 12.93 4.91 9.00
N ALA A 123 12.90 4.55 7.71
CA ALA A 123 13.08 5.51 6.62
C ALA A 123 11.94 6.53 6.50
N MET A 124 10.78 6.26 7.14
CA MET A 124 9.68 7.23 7.22
C MET A 124 10.00 8.43 8.13
N GLY A 125 11.06 8.33 8.95
CA GLY A 125 11.47 9.38 9.87
C GLY A 125 10.40 9.71 10.92
N THR A 126 10.44 10.94 11.43
CA THR A 126 9.50 11.43 12.46
C THR A 126 8.14 11.86 11.89
N GLY A 127 7.97 11.79 10.56
CA GLY A 127 6.73 12.18 9.90
C GLY A 127 5.55 11.21 10.14
N PHE A 128 5.82 10.02 10.70
CA PHE A 128 4.83 8.99 10.92
C PHE A 128 5.05 8.29 12.27
N GLN A 129 3.96 8.00 12.94
CA GLN A 129 3.95 7.12 14.12
C GLN A 129 3.57 5.71 13.67
N THR A 130 4.26 4.70 14.18
CA THR A 130 3.97 3.29 13.93
C THR A 130 3.61 2.55 15.20
N VAL A 131 2.62 1.67 15.11
CA VAL A 131 2.28 0.69 16.14
C VAL A 131 2.29 -0.68 15.49
N ILE A 132 2.95 -1.66 16.11
CA ILE A 132 3.09 -2.99 15.58
C ILE A 132 2.43 -3.98 16.54
N LEU A 133 1.47 -4.70 16.02
CA LEU A 133 0.74 -5.73 16.73
C LEU A 133 0.91 -7.07 16.00
N GLU A 134 0.69 -8.17 16.71
CA GLU A 134 0.70 -9.50 16.14
C GLU A 134 -0.53 -10.33 16.53
N SER A 135 -0.99 -11.15 15.61
CA SER A 135 -1.96 -12.22 15.84
C SER A 135 -1.27 -13.57 15.68
N GLN A 136 -2.05 -14.64 15.64
CA GLN A 136 -1.52 -15.97 15.34
C GLN A 136 -0.97 -16.08 13.91
N SER A 137 -1.59 -15.43 12.92
CA SER A 137 -1.27 -15.57 11.49
C SER A 137 -0.58 -14.37 10.87
N ASP A 138 -0.75 -13.17 11.43
CA ASP A 138 -0.37 -11.91 10.81
C ASP A 138 0.32 -10.97 11.79
N TYR A 139 1.15 -10.08 11.23
CA TYR A 139 1.52 -8.82 11.86
C TYR A 139 0.63 -7.70 11.33
N LEU A 140 0.22 -6.79 12.21
CA LEU A 140 -0.51 -5.57 11.86
C LEU A 140 0.40 -4.37 12.17
N ILE A 141 0.76 -3.63 11.13
CA ILE A 141 1.47 -2.36 11.26
C ILE A 141 0.47 -1.25 11.03
N THR A 142 0.21 -0.45 12.06
CA THR A 142 -0.59 0.76 11.96
C THR A 142 0.34 1.95 11.80
N ILE A 143 0.12 2.77 10.79
CA ILE A 143 0.91 3.96 10.48
C ILE A 143 0.00 5.17 10.53
N THR A 144 0.36 6.16 11.37
CA THR A 144 -0.40 7.41 11.55
C THR A 144 0.49 8.59 11.16
N PRO A 145 0.10 9.38 10.12
CA PRO A 145 0.83 10.58 9.75
C PRO A 145 0.81 11.63 10.86
N GLN A 146 1.96 12.30 11.09
CA GLN A 146 2.06 13.40 12.06
C GLN A 146 1.74 14.75 11.40
N SER A 147 2.03 14.90 10.11
CA SER A 147 1.74 16.11 9.34
C SER A 147 0.25 16.28 9.09
N GLN A 148 -0.32 17.47 9.40
CA GLN A 148 -1.71 17.79 9.08
C GLN A 148 -1.97 17.76 7.57
N THR A 149 -1.00 18.16 6.75
CA THR A 149 -1.10 18.12 5.29
C THR A 149 -1.38 16.70 4.78
N VAL A 150 -0.70 15.69 5.33
CA VAL A 150 -0.94 14.28 4.95
C VAL A 150 -2.23 13.76 5.58
N ARG A 151 -2.53 14.13 6.83
CA ARG A 151 -3.77 13.72 7.52
C ARG A 151 -5.04 14.18 6.84
N ASN A 152 -5.00 15.26 6.07
CA ASN A 152 -6.13 15.71 5.26
C ASN A 152 -6.53 14.73 4.14
N TYR A 153 -5.63 13.79 3.79
CA TYR A 153 -5.84 12.77 2.76
C TYR A 153 -5.84 11.35 3.32
N ILE A 154 -4.98 11.09 4.30
CA ILE A 154 -4.84 9.77 4.94
C ILE A 154 -4.71 9.99 6.44
N SER A 155 -5.74 9.61 7.17
CA SER A 155 -5.75 9.71 8.64
C SER A 155 -4.97 8.58 9.31
N LYS A 156 -5.00 7.39 8.71
CA LYS A 156 -4.34 6.18 9.21
C LYS A 156 -4.16 5.18 8.07
N MET A 157 -3.13 4.35 8.17
CA MET A 157 -2.92 3.19 7.29
C MET A 157 -2.71 1.94 8.14
N GLU A 158 -3.24 0.81 7.68
CA GLU A 158 -3.05 -0.51 8.28
C GLU A 158 -2.46 -1.46 7.24
N ILE A 159 -1.35 -2.12 7.58
CA ILE A 159 -0.66 -3.09 6.74
C ILE A 159 -0.68 -4.42 7.45
N TYR A 160 -1.22 -5.45 6.81
CA TYR A 160 -1.28 -6.80 7.32
C TYR A 160 -0.24 -7.65 6.58
N LEU A 161 0.76 -8.15 7.33
CA LEU A 161 1.82 -9.01 6.83
C LEU A 161 1.55 -10.46 7.24
N ASP A 162 1.62 -11.38 6.29
CA ASP A 162 1.57 -12.82 6.58
C ASP A 162 2.83 -13.24 7.36
N LYS A 163 2.66 -13.95 8.47
CA LYS A 163 3.79 -14.46 9.28
C LYS A 163 4.61 -15.55 8.57
N LYS A 164 4.05 -16.21 7.55
CA LYS A 164 4.73 -17.29 6.83
C LYS A 164 5.78 -16.77 5.88
N ASP A 165 5.44 -15.75 5.09
CA ASP A 165 6.30 -15.25 4.01
C ASP A 165 6.64 -13.75 4.13
N TRP A 166 6.14 -13.06 5.16
CA TRP A 166 6.37 -11.63 5.44
C TRP A 166 5.88 -10.70 4.33
N SER A 167 5.01 -11.19 3.47
CA SER A 167 4.45 -10.38 2.40
C SER A 167 3.16 -9.68 2.84
N VAL A 168 2.87 -8.55 2.21
CA VAL A 168 1.62 -7.82 2.45
C VAL A 168 0.45 -8.59 1.84
N ASN A 169 -0.49 -9.03 2.69
CA ASN A 169 -1.75 -9.63 2.27
C ASN A 169 -2.85 -8.59 2.11
N ARG A 170 -2.82 -7.57 2.96
CA ARG A 170 -3.85 -6.53 2.99
C ARG A 170 -3.26 -5.18 3.36
N LEU A 171 -3.75 -4.14 2.71
CA LEU A 171 -3.48 -2.74 3.01
C LEU A 171 -4.81 -2.01 3.14
N VAL A 172 -5.00 -1.20 4.19
CA VAL A 172 -6.17 -0.34 4.33
C VAL A 172 -5.71 1.09 4.59
N MET A 173 -6.15 2.01 3.78
CA MET A 173 -5.95 3.45 3.95
C MET A 173 -7.27 4.07 4.40
N PHE A 174 -7.25 4.77 5.52
CA PHE A 174 -8.38 5.52 6.05
C PHE A 174 -8.21 6.98 5.64
N GLU A 175 -9.17 7.49 4.90
CA GLU A 175 -9.21 8.90 4.50
C GLU A 175 -9.68 9.75 5.69
N ASN A 176 -10.67 9.22 6.45
CA ASN A 176 -11.21 9.81 7.69
C ASN A 176 -11.70 8.69 8.63
N ALA A 177 -12.57 9.01 9.58
CA ALA A 177 -13.11 8.03 10.55
C ALA A 177 -14.01 6.96 9.91
N THR A 178 -14.57 7.20 8.75
CA THR A 178 -15.55 6.33 8.09
C THR A 178 -15.10 5.83 6.72
N ASP A 179 -14.49 6.71 5.92
CA ASP A 179 -14.12 6.41 4.54
C ASP A 179 -12.76 5.71 4.49
N TYR A 180 -12.71 4.64 3.73
CA TYR A 180 -11.47 3.88 3.57
C TYR A 180 -11.34 3.27 2.17
N THR A 181 -10.10 3.00 1.81
CA THR A 181 -9.73 2.21 0.64
C THR A 181 -8.89 1.03 1.09
N GLY A 182 -9.40 -0.18 0.89
CA GLY A 182 -8.72 -1.43 1.25
C GLY A 182 -8.26 -2.17 -0.01
N TYR A 183 -7.10 -2.81 0.08
CA TYR A 183 -6.55 -3.70 -0.95
C TYR A 183 -6.27 -5.06 -0.35
N VAL A 184 -6.65 -6.13 -1.03
CA VAL A 184 -6.21 -7.51 -0.75
C VAL A 184 -5.37 -7.98 -1.91
N PHE A 185 -4.17 -8.47 -1.61
CA PHE A 185 -3.22 -8.96 -2.60
C PHE A 185 -3.20 -10.48 -2.64
N SER A 186 -3.15 -11.02 -3.86
CA SER A 186 -3.07 -12.46 -4.13
C SER A 186 -2.15 -12.75 -5.31
N GLU A 187 -1.81 -14.01 -5.55
CA GLU A 187 -0.94 -14.44 -6.65
C GLU A 187 0.36 -13.62 -6.70
N LYS A 188 0.96 -13.41 -5.53
CA LYS A 188 2.17 -12.61 -5.38
C LYS A 188 3.38 -13.33 -5.99
N LYS A 189 4.17 -12.60 -6.78
CA LYS A 189 5.41 -13.04 -7.39
C LYS A 189 6.51 -12.03 -7.07
N PHE A 190 7.65 -12.52 -6.62
CA PHE A 190 8.77 -11.71 -6.17
C PHE A 190 9.97 -11.91 -7.07
N ASN A 191 10.71 -10.84 -7.31
CA ASN A 191 11.97 -10.86 -8.07
C ASN A 191 11.84 -11.37 -9.52
N GLU A 192 10.62 -11.40 -10.07
CA GLU A 192 10.41 -11.67 -11.49
C GLU A 192 10.56 -10.39 -12.31
N THR A 193 11.00 -10.56 -13.56
CA THR A 193 11.13 -9.45 -14.51
C THR A 193 9.78 -8.84 -14.83
N ILE A 194 9.69 -7.51 -14.70
CA ILE A 194 8.53 -6.71 -15.12
C ILE A 194 8.90 -5.95 -16.40
N PRO A 195 8.09 -6.06 -17.47
CA PRO A 195 8.35 -5.29 -18.69
C PRO A 195 8.42 -3.78 -18.40
N SER A 196 9.44 -3.09 -18.92
CA SER A 196 9.65 -1.66 -18.67
C SER A 196 8.47 -0.78 -19.09
N ALA A 197 7.72 -1.20 -20.11
CA ALA A 197 6.51 -0.53 -20.57
C ALA A 197 5.41 -0.38 -19.48
N VAL A 198 5.42 -1.25 -18.45
CA VAL A 198 4.49 -1.16 -17.31
C VAL A 198 4.71 0.15 -16.54
N PHE A 199 5.94 0.66 -16.52
CA PHE A 199 6.34 1.85 -15.78
C PHE A 199 6.59 3.07 -16.68
N ASP A 200 6.11 3.04 -17.94
CA ASP A 200 6.30 4.17 -18.86
C ASP A 200 5.43 5.36 -18.44
N VAL A 201 6.06 6.46 -18.11
CA VAL A 201 5.44 7.75 -17.68
C VAL A 201 5.72 8.89 -18.68
N ARG A 202 6.04 8.53 -19.93
CA ARG A 202 6.16 9.49 -21.04
C ARG A 202 4.80 9.86 -21.59
#